data_62edac880642a9fcbfbc7df559fed17e
#
_entry.id   62edac880642a9fcbfbc7df559fed17e
#
_cell.length_a   1.000
_cell.length_b   1.000
_cell.length_c   1.000
_cell.angle_alpha   90.00
_cell.angle_beta   90.00
_cell.angle_gamma   90.00
#
_symmetry.space_group_name_H-M   'P 1'
#
loop_
_entity.id
_entity.type
_entity.pdbx_description
1 polymer ?
#
loop_
_entity_poly.entity_id
_entity_poly.type
_entity_poly.pdbx_seq_one_letter_code
_entity_poly.pdbx_strand_id
1 'polypeptide(L)'
;MDNDFSEYKAQNHGFGGSTDRDLVERADTLLYPYAPAVVFFQTGSNDYVSLDGTDEEKVQVCMEYKEFMFKTFHERLPKAKFVVMSGLLLPGRSQFTALTQKINDALETLCAKYDYMTFVDAEEMTFDGSAYRSDLFIKDGIHLNHEGQLLWRDDYIKPAIEALIEKYGLEDLRK
;
A
#
# COMPACT_ATOMS: atom_id res chain seq x y z
N MET A 1 -15.57 -3.57 -3.35
CA MET A 1 -14.82 -2.72 -2.40
C MET A 1 -15.58 -1.50 -1.90
N ASP A 2 -16.37 -0.80 -2.70
CA ASP A 2 -17.03 0.44 -2.22
C ASP A 2 -18.00 0.24 -1.06
N ASN A 3 -18.59 -0.96 -0.91
CA ASN A 3 -19.46 -1.29 0.22
C ASN A 3 -18.70 -1.85 1.44
N ASP A 4 -17.43 -2.24 1.29
CA ASP A 4 -16.67 -2.90 2.34
C ASP A 4 -16.12 -1.93 3.41
N PHE A 5 -16.15 -0.62 3.11
CA PHE A 5 -15.77 0.47 3.99
C PHE A 5 -16.92 1.46 4.21
N SER A 6 -18.16 0.94 4.19
CA SER A 6 -19.37 1.76 4.30
C SER A 6 -19.49 2.52 5.62
N GLU A 7 -18.82 2.04 6.67
CA GLU A 7 -18.71 2.70 7.98
C GLU A 7 -17.78 3.93 7.98
N TYR A 8 -16.96 4.09 6.95
CA TYR A 8 -16.04 5.22 6.80
C TYR A 8 -16.43 6.09 5.60
N LYS A 9 -15.92 7.32 5.57
CA LYS A 9 -16.01 8.22 4.42
C LYS A 9 -14.90 7.90 3.41
N ALA A 10 -14.77 6.62 3.04
CA ALA A 10 -13.71 6.12 2.17
C ALA A 10 -14.05 6.28 0.69
N GLN A 11 -13.02 6.51 -0.13
CA GLN A 11 -13.08 6.51 -1.58
C GLN A 11 -11.94 5.67 -2.14
N ASN A 12 -12.21 4.89 -3.20
CA ASN A 12 -11.20 4.10 -3.87
C ASN A 12 -10.81 4.76 -5.20
N HIS A 13 -9.54 5.12 -5.31
CA HIS A 13 -8.95 5.74 -6.50
C HIS A 13 -7.86 4.86 -7.13
N GLY A 14 -7.73 3.60 -6.69
CA GLY A 14 -6.82 2.63 -7.28
C GLY A 14 -7.24 2.24 -8.69
N PHE A 15 -6.27 2.06 -9.57
CA PHE A 15 -6.49 1.56 -10.93
C PHE A 15 -5.43 0.51 -11.31
N GLY A 16 -5.86 -0.48 -12.09
CA GLY A 16 -5.01 -1.62 -12.46
C GLY A 16 -3.79 -1.22 -13.28
N GLY A 17 -2.65 -1.86 -12.99
CA GLY A 17 -1.40 -1.62 -13.72
C GLY A 17 -0.65 -0.33 -13.34
N SER A 18 -1.16 0.46 -12.40
CA SER A 18 -0.52 1.73 -12.00
C SER A 18 0.85 1.52 -11.35
N THR A 19 1.71 2.48 -11.57
CA THR A 19 3.02 2.66 -10.94
C THR A 19 2.99 3.86 -9.99
N ASP A 20 4.02 4.00 -9.16
CA ASP A 20 4.18 5.19 -8.32
C ASP A 20 4.29 6.48 -9.17
N ARG A 21 4.87 6.39 -10.37
CA ARG A 21 4.93 7.51 -11.32
C ARG A 21 3.54 7.93 -11.78
N ASP A 22 2.69 6.98 -12.14
CA ASP A 22 1.30 7.27 -12.53
C ASP A 22 0.53 7.99 -11.43
N LEU A 23 0.78 7.62 -10.16
CA LEU A 23 0.14 8.29 -9.02
C LEU A 23 0.57 9.75 -8.89
N VAL A 24 1.87 10.05 -9.07
CA VAL A 24 2.38 11.42 -9.04
C VAL A 24 1.79 12.23 -10.19
N GLU A 25 1.82 11.70 -11.41
CA GLU A 25 1.30 12.38 -12.61
C GLU A 25 -0.20 12.65 -12.54
N ARG A 26 -0.96 11.82 -11.81
CA ARG A 26 -2.42 11.93 -11.71
C ARG A 26 -2.90 12.49 -10.37
N ALA A 27 -2.02 12.91 -9.48
CA ALA A 27 -2.38 13.37 -8.13
C ALA A 27 -3.35 14.58 -8.14
N ASP A 28 -3.26 15.45 -9.13
CA ASP A 28 -4.20 16.57 -9.31
C ASP A 28 -5.64 16.12 -9.57
N THR A 29 -5.85 14.88 -10.00
CA THR A 29 -7.18 14.30 -10.23
C THR A 29 -7.58 13.31 -9.15
N LEU A 30 -6.63 12.46 -8.71
CA LEU A 30 -6.93 11.31 -7.87
C LEU A 30 -6.79 11.60 -6.36
N LEU A 31 -6.04 12.62 -5.97
CA LEU A 31 -5.66 12.81 -4.57
C LEU A 31 -6.01 14.22 -4.06
N TYR A 32 -5.43 15.25 -4.64
CA TYR A 32 -5.50 16.59 -4.06
C TYR A 32 -6.91 17.21 -3.98
N PRO A 33 -7.83 16.99 -4.95
CA PRO A 33 -9.18 17.57 -4.88
C PRO A 33 -10.00 17.09 -3.70
N TYR A 34 -9.66 15.92 -3.16
CA TYR A 34 -10.39 15.28 -2.05
C TYR A 34 -9.90 15.72 -0.67
N ALA A 35 -8.70 16.32 -0.58
CA ALA A 35 -8.07 16.74 0.67
C ALA A 35 -8.22 15.71 1.80
N PRO A 36 -7.83 14.43 1.58
CA PRO A 36 -8.09 13.35 2.52
C PRO A 36 -7.32 13.56 3.84
N ALA A 37 -7.94 13.19 4.96
CA ALA A 37 -7.25 13.16 6.25
C ALA A 37 -6.29 11.95 6.36
N VAL A 38 -6.63 10.84 5.68
CA VAL A 38 -5.80 9.62 5.63
C VAL A 38 -5.74 9.11 4.19
N VAL A 39 -4.55 8.69 3.75
CA VAL A 39 -4.34 8.04 2.46
C VAL A 39 -3.73 6.66 2.68
N PHE A 40 -4.35 5.62 2.13
CA PHE A 40 -3.81 4.27 2.10
C PHE A 40 -3.09 4.04 0.78
N PHE A 41 -1.82 3.66 0.86
CA PHE A 41 -1.00 3.29 -0.29
C PHE A 41 -0.70 1.79 -0.26
N GLN A 42 -1.12 1.08 -1.30
CA GLN A 42 -0.66 -0.27 -1.62
C GLN A 42 -0.22 -0.24 -3.08
N THR A 43 1.05 0.10 -3.29
CA THR A 43 1.62 0.43 -4.60
C THR A 43 3.02 -0.14 -4.77
N GLY A 44 3.55 -0.10 -5.97
CA GLY A 44 4.94 -0.42 -6.26
C GLY A 44 5.18 -1.82 -6.83
N SER A 45 4.19 -2.73 -6.78
CA SER A 45 4.38 -4.08 -7.35
C SER A 45 4.55 -4.10 -8.87
N ASN A 46 4.11 -3.05 -9.58
CA ASN A 46 4.32 -2.89 -11.02
C ASN A 46 5.61 -2.16 -11.37
N ASP A 47 6.18 -1.42 -10.41
CA ASP A 47 7.39 -0.63 -10.63
C ASP A 47 8.61 -1.54 -10.80
N TYR A 48 8.89 -2.40 -9.85
CA TYR A 48 10.10 -3.21 -9.86
C TYR A 48 10.11 -4.36 -10.88
N VAL A 49 8.95 -4.81 -11.36
CA VAL A 49 8.88 -5.91 -12.34
C VAL A 49 9.46 -5.54 -13.71
N SER A 50 9.52 -4.25 -14.02
CA SER A 50 10.04 -3.74 -15.28
C SER A 50 11.45 -3.15 -15.16
N LEU A 51 12.04 -3.11 -13.95
CA LEU A 51 13.39 -2.60 -13.74
C LEU A 51 14.43 -3.67 -14.09
N ASP A 52 15.50 -3.25 -14.74
CA ASP A 52 16.72 -4.04 -14.90
C ASP A 52 17.66 -3.83 -13.70
N GLY A 53 18.65 -4.71 -13.55
CA GLY A 53 19.66 -4.62 -12.50
C GLY A 53 19.49 -5.65 -11.38
N THR A 54 20.34 -5.53 -10.37
CA THR A 54 20.31 -6.34 -9.16
C THR A 54 19.12 -5.98 -8.27
N ASP A 55 18.76 -6.86 -7.33
CA ASP A 55 17.71 -6.57 -6.36
C ASP A 55 18.01 -5.29 -5.56
N GLU A 56 19.27 -5.10 -5.16
CA GLU A 56 19.72 -3.94 -4.39
C GLU A 56 19.53 -2.63 -5.18
N GLU A 57 19.86 -2.63 -6.48
CA GLU A 57 19.65 -1.49 -7.36
C GLU A 57 18.15 -1.20 -7.52
N LYS A 58 17.33 -2.23 -7.69
CA LYS A 58 15.87 -2.08 -7.79
C LYS A 58 15.26 -1.54 -6.50
N VAL A 59 15.67 -2.04 -5.34
CA VAL A 59 15.24 -1.51 -4.03
C VAL A 59 15.60 -0.03 -3.91
N GLN A 60 16.83 0.34 -4.26
CA GLN A 60 17.27 1.73 -4.20
C GLN A 60 16.40 2.63 -5.08
N VAL A 61 16.21 2.28 -6.35
CA VAL A 61 15.39 3.06 -7.30
C VAL A 61 13.94 3.19 -6.80
N CYS A 62 13.34 2.10 -6.32
CA CYS A 62 11.98 2.13 -5.79
C CYS A 62 11.86 3.03 -4.56
N MET A 63 12.81 2.96 -3.62
CA MET A 63 12.75 3.75 -2.38
C MET A 63 13.01 5.23 -2.65
N GLU A 64 13.93 5.58 -3.53
CA GLU A 64 14.18 6.97 -3.94
C GLU A 64 12.91 7.60 -4.54
N TYR A 65 12.21 6.85 -5.41
CA TYR A 65 10.99 7.36 -6.02
C TYR A 65 9.82 7.42 -5.03
N LYS A 66 9.66 6.42 -4.17
CA LYS A 66 8.62 6.44 -3.13
C LYS A 66 8.82 7.58 -2.14
N GLU A 67 10.04 7.83 -1.70
CA GLU A 67 10.34 8.96 -0.82
C GLU A 67 10.01 10.29 -1.50
N PHE A 68 10.37 10.46 -2.77
CA PHE A 68 9.98 11.62 -3.57
C PHE A 68 8.46 11.76 -3.67
N MET A 69 7.75 10.70 -4.00
CA MET A 69 6.29 10.69 -4.11
C MET A 69 5.61 11.09 -2.80
N PHE A 70 5.98 10.47 -1.68
CA PHE A 70 5.38 10.76 -0.37
C PHE A 70 5.65 12.20 0.08
N LYS A 71 6.87 12.72 -0.12
CA LYS A 71 7.19 14.12 0.16
C LYS A 71 6.34 15.06 -0.68
N THR A 72 6.26 14.82 -1.99
CA THR A 72 5.47 15.63 -2.92
C THR A 72 4.00 15.68 -2.51
N PHE A 73 3.43 14.55 -2.10
CA PHE A 73 2.04 14.50 -1.66
C PHE A 73 1.86 15.20 -0.31
N HIS A 74 2.78 15.01 0.63
CA HIS A 74 2.69 15.64 1.96
C HIS A 74 2.88 17.15 1.92
N GLU A 75 3.72 17.69 1.05
CA GLU A 75 3.86 19.13 0.83
C GLU A 75 2.53 19.80 0.46
N ARG A 76 1.70 19.14 -0.33
CA ARG A 76 0.38 19.63 -0.73
C ARG A 76 -0.75 19.24 0.22
N LEU A 77 -0.54 18.19 1.02
CA LEU A 77 -1.48 17.66 2.00
C LEU A 77 -0.83 17.56 3.39
N PRO A 78 -0.39 18.68 4.00
CA PRO A 78 0.45 18.66 5.21
C PRO A 78 -0.26 18.13 6.46
N LYS A 79 -1.57 17.98 6.41
CA LYS A 79 -2.37 17.40 7.52
C LYS A 79 -2.69 15.92 7.32
N ALA A 80 -2.52 15.40 6.11
CA ALA A 80 -2.83 14.02 5.80
C ALA A 80 -1.85 13.06 6.48
N LYS A 81 -2.37 11.94 6.96
CA LYS A 81 -1.59 10.79 7.44
C LYS A 81 -1.56 9.72 6.36
N PHE A 82 -0.39 9.13 6.16
CA PHE A 82 -0.18 8.11 5.15
C PHE A 82 -0.03 6.74 5.81
N VAL A 83 -0.87 5.80 5.42
CA VAL A 83 -0.72 4.38 5.72
C VAL A 83 -0.11 3.71 4.50
N VAL A 84 1.04 3.12 4.67
CA VAL A 84 1.77 2.44 3.60
C VAL A 84 1.75 0.95 3.89
N MET A 85 1.03 0.23 3.04
CA MET A 85 0.92 -1.22 3.15
C MET A 85 2.14 -1.90 2.53
N SER A 86 2.61 -2.99 3.12
CA SER A 86 3.60 -3.86 2.48
C SER A 86 3.09 -4.39 1.15
N GLY A 87 4.00 -4.68 0.23
CA GLY A 87 3.68 -5.49 -0.94
C GLY A 87 3.32 -6.91 -0.52
N LEU A 88 2.20 -7.45 -1.00
CA LEU A 88 1.83 -8.83 -0.78
C LEU A 88 2.76 -9.76 -1.56
N LEU A 89 3.05 -10.94 -0.99
CA LEU A 89 3.83 -11.97 -1.66
C LEU A 89 2.90 -12.80 -2.55
N LEU A 90 3.14 -12.73 -3.85
CA LEU A 90 2.20 -13.16 -4.88
C LEU A 90 2.64 -14.48 -5.52
N PRO A 91 1.83 -15.57 -5.45
CA PRO A 91 2.20 -16.83 -6.10
C PRO A 91 2.42 -16.67 -7.61
N GLY A 92 1.65 -15.81 -8.30
CA GLY A 92 1.82 -15.51 -9.72
C GLY A 92 3.06 -14.67 -10.06
N ARG A 93 3.77 -14.17 -9.04
CA ARG A 93 5.03 -13.41 -9.15
C ARG A 93 6.11 -13.96 -8.19
N SER A 94 6.11 -15.27 -7.95
CA SER A 94 7.00 -15.93 -6.99
C SER A 94 8.49 -15.67 -7.23
N GLN A 95 8.91 -15.42 -8.47
CA GLN A 95 10.28 -15.03 -8.81
C GLN A 95 10.72 -13.69 -8.19
N PHE A 96 9.78 -12.87 -7.74
CA PHE A 96 10.06 -11.58 -7.09
C PHE A 96 9.89 -11.59 -5.57
N THR A 97 9.63 -12.76 -4.95
CA THR A 97 9.35 -12.85 -3.50
C THR A 97 10.47 -12.22 -2.67
N ALA A 98 11.71 -12.63 -2.88
CA ALA A 98 12.86 -12.08 -2.14
C ALA A 98 13.04 -10.58 -2.38
N LEU A 99 12.81 -10.10 -3.60
CA LEU A 99 12.86 -8.67 -3.92
C LEU A 99 11.72 -7.91 -3.22
N THR A 100 10.50 -8.46 -3.22
CA THR A 100 9.36 -7.83 -2.54
C THR A 100 9.63 -7.71 -1.04
N GLN A 101 10.18 -8.74 -0.39
CA GLN A 101 10.55 -8.69 1.02
C GLN A 101 11.60 -7.61 1.31
N LYS A 102 12.67 -7.53 0.50
CA LYS A 102 13.67 -6.44 0.62
C LYS A 102 13.04 -5.06 0.45
N ILE A 103 12.09 -4.91 -0.46
CA ILE A 103 11.35 -3.66 -0.66
C ILE A 103 10.50 -3.34 0.57
N ASN A 104 9.82 -4.32 1.17
CA ASN A 104 9.01 -4.13 2.36
C ASN A 104 9.84 -3.70 3.56
N ASP A 105 10.99 -4.34 3.80
CA ASP A 105 11.96 -3.96 4.85
C ASP A 105 12.46 -2.51 4.67
N ALA A 106 12.78 -2.15 3.43
CA ALA A 106 13.23 -0.80 3.10
C ALA A 106 12.10 0.22 3.24
N LEU A 107 10.86 -0.16 2.92
CA LEU A 107 9.67 0.68 3.03
C LEU A 107 9.29 0.93 4.50
N GLU A 108 9.39 -0.07 5.37
CA GLU A 108 9.24 0.10 6.81
C GLU A 108 10.27 1.10 7.35
N THR A 109 11.54 0.93 6.96
CA THR A 109 12.63 1.85 7.31
C THR A 109 12.36 3.28 6.81
N LEU A 110 11.83 3.43 5.60
CA LEU A 110 11.45 4.72 5.04
C LEU A 110 10.31 5.36 5.83
N CYS A 111 9.26 4.62 6.13
CA CYS A 111 8.11 5.11 6.89
C CYS A 111 8.51 5.60 8.29
N ALA A 112 9.44 4.91 8.94
CA ALA A 112 9.93 5.28 10.27
C ALA A 112 10.65 6.65 10.33
N LYS A 113 11.04 7.23 9.19
CA LYS A 113 11.68 8.56 9.13
C LYS A 113 10.68 9.71 9.28
N TYR A 114 9.39 9.47 9.09
CA TYR A 114 8.37 10.51 8.96
C TYR A 114 7.20 10.29 9.92
N ASP A 115 6.84 11.27 10.73
CA ASP A 115 5.77 11.20 11.73
C ASP A 115 4.34 11.16 11.14
N TYR A 116 4.22 11.50 9.86
CA TYR A 116 2.96 11.41 9.11
C TYR A 116 2.76 10.06 8.41
N MET A 117 3.72 9.14 8.48
CA MET A 117 3.66 7.82 7.85
C MET A 117 3.50 6.71 8.88
N THR A 118 2.77 5.69 8.52
CA THR A 118 2.62 4.44 9.28
C THR A 118 2.75 3.28 8.32
N PHE A 119 3.68 2.36 8.59
CA PHE A 119 3.81 1.12 7.84
C PHE A 119 2.89 0.06 8.42
N VAL A 120 2.26 -0.73 7.55
CA VAL A 120 1.44 -1.89 7.92
C VAL A 120 1.93 -3.09 7.14
N ASP A 121 2.52 -4.03 7.84
CA ASP A 121 2.95 -5.29 7.26
C ASP A 121 1.78 -6.26 7.11
N ALA A 122 1.63 -6.83 5.93
CA ALA A 122 0.64 -7.84 5.58
C ALA A 122 1.26 -9.04 4.83
N GLU A 123 2.58 -9.25 4.91
CA GLU A 123 3.25 -10.36 4.20
C GLU A 123 2.70 -11.72 4.62
N GLU A 124 2.56 -11.94 5.93
CA GLU A 124 2.09 -13.21 6.49
C GLU A 124 0.67 -13.58 6.04
N MET A 125 -0.12 -12.61 5.60
CA MET A 125 -1.44 -12.87 5.04
C MET A 125 -1.37 -13.82 3.84
N THR A 126 -0.35 -13.67 2.99
CA THR A 126 -0.25 -14.37 1.71
C THR A 126 0.88 -15.38 1.63
N PHE A 127 1.82 -15.37 2.60
CA PHE A 127 2.96 -16.27 2.65
C PHE A 127 3.36 -16.57 4.10
N ASP A 128 3.35 -17.84 4.50
CA ASP A 128 3.63 -18.27 5.88
C ASP A 128 5.12 -18.49 6.19
N GLY A 129 6.02 -18.04 5.29
CA GLY A 129 7.45 -18.29 5.37
C GLY A 129 7.91 -19.54 4.59
N SER A 130 7.00 -20.42 4.20
CA SER A 130 7.29 -21.65 3.45
C SER A 130 6.40 -21.85 2.23
N ALA A 131 5.14 -21.43 2.30
CA ALA A 131 4.14 -21.64 1.27
C ALA A 131 3.25 -20.41 1.05
N TYR A 132 2.78 -20.23 -0.17
CA TYR A 132 1.80 -19.21 -0.52
C TYR A 132 0.38 -19.66 -0.15
N ARG A 133 -0.41 -18.76 0.39
CA ARG A 133 -1.84 -18.90 0.56
C ARG A 133 -2.56 -18.73 -0.79
N SER A 134 -2.31 -19.67 -1.72
CA SER A 134 -2.89 -19.62 -3.08
C SER A 134 -4.41 -19.66 -3.09
N ASP A 135 -5.03 -20.14 -2.02
CA ASP A 135 -6.47 -20.12 -1.75
C ASP A 135 -7.07 -18.70 -1.69
N LEU A 136 -6.26 -17.68 -1.38
CA LEU A 136 -6.69 -16.28 -1.29
C LEU A 136 -6.65 -15.53 -2.62
N PHE A 137 -6.22 -16.18 -3.72
CA PHE A 137 -6.05 -15.53 -5.01
C PHE A 137 -7.02 -16.07 -6.06
N ILE A 138 -7.30 -15.26 -7.07
CA ILE A 138 -7.91 -15.76 -8.29
C ILE A 138 -6.85 -16.53 -9.11
N LYS A 139 -7.27 -17.11 -10.23
CA LYS A 139 -6.44 -18.03 -11.04
C LYS A 139 -5.07 -17.46 -11.47
N ASP A 140 -4.92 -16.14 -11.55
CA ASP A 140 -3.66 -15.50 -11.96
C ASP A 140 -2.58 -15.49 -10.85
N GLY A 141 -2.97 -15.79 -9.61
CA GLY A 141 -2.06 -15.74 -8.46
C GLY A 141 -1.53 -14.34 -8.10
N ILE A 142 -2.15 -13.30 -8.64
CA ILE A 142 -1.75 -11.89 -8.44
C ILE A 142 -2.86 -11.12 -7.71
N HIS A 143 -4.10 -11.28 -8.16
CA HIS A 143 -5.23 -10.58 -7.58
C HIS A 143 -5.92 -11.42 -6.52
N LEU A 144 -6.19 -10.82 -5.37
CA LEU A 144 -6.95 -11.47 -4.31
C LEU A 144 -8.36 -11.81 -4.79
N ASN A 145 -8.83 -13.00 -4.44
CA ASN A 145 -10.24 -13.35 -4.55
C ASN A 145 -11.07 -12.67 -3.43
N HIS A 146 -12.36 -12.95 -3.39
CA HIS A 146 -13.25 -12.31 -2.40
C HIS A 146 -12.82 -12.60 -0.95
N GLU A 147 -12.44 -13.82 -0.64
CA GLU A 147 -11.99 -14.22 0.70
C GLU A 147 -10.70 -13.50 1.09
N GLY A 148 -9.71 -13.44 0.19
CA GLY A 148 -8.48 -12.70 0.39
C GLY A 148 -8.71 -11.20 0.58
N GLN A 149 -9.67 -10.61 -0.14
CA GLN A 149 -10.04 -9.20 0.03
C GLN A 149 -10.69 -8.95 1.40
N LEU A 150 -11.56 -9.85 1.87
CA LEU A 150 -12.18 -9.74 3.19
C LEU A 150 -11.14 -9.85 4.30
N LEU A 151 -10.25 -10.84 4.22
CA LEU A 151 -9.17 -11.02 5.20
C LEU A 151 -8.27 -9.78 5.25
N TRP A 152 -7.85 -9.27 4.10
CA TRP A 152 -7.01 -8.06 4.02
C TRP A 152 -7.70 -6.84 4.63
N ARG A 153 -9.00 -6.66 4.33
CA ARG A 153 -9.83 -5.60 4.89
C ARG A 153 -9.91 -5.67 6.41
N ASP A 154 -10.28 -6.86 6.95
CA ASP A 154 -10.68 -7.00 8.34
C ASP A 154 -9.49 -7.11 9.29
N ASP A 155 -8.41 -7.79 8.88
CA ASP A 155 -7.26 -8.05 9.75
C ASP A 155 -6.13 -7.02 9.60
N TYR A 156 -6.11 -6.25 8.50
CA TYR A 156 -5.01 -5.30 8.24
C TYR A 156 -5.50 -3.86 8.02
N ILE A 157 -6.45 -3.62 7.11
CA ILE A 157 -6.82 -2.25 6.75
C ILE A 157 -7.67 -1.59 7.84
N LYS A 158 -8.76 -2.24 8.26
CA LYS A 158 -9.63 -1.68 9.31
C LYS A 158 -8.93 -1.44 10.64
N PRO A 159 -8.14 -2.37 11.17
CA PRO A 159 -7.36 -2.11 12.40
C PRO A 159 -6.42 -0.90 12.26
N ALA A 160 -5.79 -0.72 11.09
CA ALA A 160 -4.94 0.44 10.83
C ALA A 160 -5.74 1.75 10.80
N ILE A 161 -6.94 1.76 10.21
CA ILE A 161 -7.85 2.92 10.23
C ILE A 161 -8.22 3.27 11.68
N GLU A 162 -8.67 2.28 12.46
CA GLU A 162 -9.09 2.49 13.85
C GLU A 162 -7.95 3.03 14.73
N ALA A 163 -6.74 2.46 14.57
CA ALA A 163 -5.57 2.94 15.28
C ALA A 163 -5.22 4.41 14.96
N LEU A 164 -5.41 4.83 13.71
CA LEU A 164 -5.18 6.22 13.31
C LEU A 164 -6.28 7.14 13.81
N ILE A 165 -7.54 6.71 13.78
CA ILE A 165 -8.66 7.48 14.34
C ILE A 165 -8.39 7.76 15.82
N GLU A 166 -8.04 6.73 16.59
CA GLU A 166 -7.72 6.86 18.01
C GLU A 166 -6.50 7.76 18.24
N LYS A 167 -5.41 7.50 17.50
CA LYS A 167 -4.13 8.24 17.69
C LYS A 167 -4.23 9.71 17.38
N TYR A 168 -5.02 10.10 16.37
CA TYR A 168 -5.07 11.48 15.85
C TYR A 168 -6.42 12.16 16.05
N GLY A 169 -7.39 11.53 16.73
CA GLY A 169 -8.71 12.11 16.98
C GLY A 169 -9.51 12.32 15.70
N LEU A 170 -9.48 11.39 14.76
CA LEU A 170 -10.09 11.51 13.44
C LEU A 170 -11.51 10.87 13.38
N GLU A 171 -12.32 11.08 14.43
CA GLU A 171 -13.67 10.49 14.54
C GLU A 171 -14.59 10.86 13.37
N ASP A 172 -14.37 12.03 12.76
CA ASP A 172 -15.13 12.51 11.60
C ASP A 172 -14.96 11.62 10.33
N LEU A 173 -14.01 10.67 10.35
CA LEU A 173 -13.87 9.67 9.26
C LEU A 173 -14.97 8.61 9.31
N ARG A 174 -15.58 8.37 10.45
CA ARG A 174 -16.74 7.49 10.58
C ARG A 174 -18.01 8.19 10.06
N LYS A 175 -18.95 7.38 9.57
CA LYS A 175 -20.27 7.85 9.11
C LYS A 175 -21.28 7.83 10.25
#